data_9b2fd36ea2b8d6f508e5e60bbdf845c2
#
_entry.id   9b2fd36ea2b8d6f508e5e60bbdf845c2
#
_cell.length_a   1.000
_cell.length_b   1.000
_cell.length_c   1.000
_cell.angle_alpha   90.00
_cell.angle_beta   90.00
_cell.angle_gamma   90.00
#
_symmetry.space_group_name_H-M   'P 1'
#
loop_
_entity.id
_entity.type
_entity.pdbx_description
1 polymer ?
#
loop_
_entity_poly.entity_id
_entity_poly.type
_entity_poly.pdbx_seq_one_letter_code
_entity_poly.pdbx_strand_id
1 'polypeptide(L)' 'MAKSVRTEKVIRVVADIGDGSKDNPFRVEVEYWTSSGFLIARFDINDDPMMKHRP' A
#
# COMPACT_ATOMS: atom_id res chain seq x y z
N MET A 1 -4.34 21.08 -13.22
CA MET A 1 -5.60 21.48 -12.58
C MET A 1 -6.56 20.28 -12.54
N ALA A 2 -7.18 20.04 -11.41
CA ALA A 2 -8.09 18.91 -11.25
C ALA A 2 -9.43 19.21 -11.93
N LYS A 3 -9.98 18.20 -12.60
CA LYS A 3 -11.30 18.31 -13.21
C LYS A 3 -12.41 17.89 -12.26
N SER A 4 -12.10 16.98 -11.34
CA SER A 4 -13.03 16.58 -10.29
C SER A 4 -12.23 16.09 -9.10
N VAL A 5 -12.80 16.28 -7.92
CA VAL A 5 -12.21 15.79 -6.68
C VAL A 5 -13.34 15.17 -5.88
N ARG A 6 -13.13 13.91 -5.44
CA ARG A 6 -14.13 13.21 -4.64
C ARG A 6 -13.44 12.18 -3.76
N THR A 7 -14.10 11.81 -2.68
CA THR A 7 -13.63 10.76 -1.78
C THR A 7 -14.01 9.41 -2.37
N GLU A 8 -13.03 8.52 -2.45
CA GLU A 8 -13.24 7.15 -2.93
C GLU A 8 -12.87 6.18 -1.82
N LYS A 9 -13.59 5.06 -1.75
CA LYS A 9 -13.31 4.01 -0.80
C LYS A 9 -12.15 3.16 -1.30
N VAL A 10 -11.14 2.99 -0.46
CA VAL A 10 -9.93 2.23 -0.78
C VAL A 10 -9.69 1.21 0.32
N ILE A 11 -9.29 -0.01 -0.07
CA ILE A 11 -8.96 -1.07 0.87
C ILE A 11 -7.44 -1.08 1.05
N ARG A 12 -6.99 -0.93 2.28
CA ARG A 12 -5.57 -0.97 2.64
C ARG A 12 -5.25 -2.33 3.22
N VAL A 13 -4.30 -3.02 2.61
CA VAL A 13 -3.86 -4.35 3.04
C VAL A 13 -2.41 -4.27 3.47
N VAL A 14 -2.11 -4.76 4.66
CA VAL A 14 -0.75 -4.85 5.17
C VAL A 14 -0.37 -6.33 5.20
N ALA A 15 0.71 -6.69 4.52
CA ALA A 15 1.08 -8.09 4.35
C ALA A 15 2.56 -8.32 4.65
N ASP A 16 2.84 -9.44 5.30
CA ASP A 16 4.20 -9.90 5.50
C ASP A 16 4.66 -10.64 4.26
N ILE A 17 5.79 -10.26 3.72
CA ILE A 17 6.37 -10.82 2.51
C ILE A 17 7.73 -11.40 2.84
N GLY A 18 8.08 -12.47 2.13
CA GLY A 18 9.38 -13.08 2.25
C GLY A 18 9.37 -14.33 3.11
N ASP A 19 10.45 -15.10 3.00
CA ASP A 19 10.60 -16.36 3.74
C ASP A 19 11.77 -16.32 4.73
N GLY A 20 12.44 -15.18 4.86
CA GLY A 20 13.57 -15.00 5.76
C GLY A 20 14.90 -15.42 5.15
N SER A 21 14.94 -15.84 3.90
CA SER A 21 16.18 -16.20 3.24
C SER A 21 16.97 -14.96 2.82
N LYS A 22 18.22 -15.15 2.45
CA LYS A 22 19.09 -14.08 2.01
C LYS A 22 18.55 -13.37 0.77
N ASP A 23 17.96 -14.16 -0.14
CA ASP A 23 17.43 -13.63 -1.40
C ASP A 23 16.00 -13.13 -1.28
N ASN A 24 15.31 -13.52 -0.22
CA ASN A 24 13.92 -13.13 0.02
C ASN A 24 13.69 -12.84 1.50
N PRO A 25 14.27 -11.76 2.02
CA PRO A 25 14.17 -11.43 3.44
C PRO A 25 12.75 -11.03 3.82
N PHE A 26 12.45 -11.16 5.10
CA PHE A 26 11.17 -10.71 5.64
C PHE A 26 11.04 -9.20 5.48
N ARG A 27 9.86 -8.77 5.02
CA ARG A 27 9.53 -7.36 4.92
C ARG A 27 8.02 -7.20 5.00
N VAL A 28 7.58 -5.98 5.20
CA VAL A 28 6.16 -5.66 5.25
C VAL A 28 5.84 -4.76 4.07
N GLU A 29 4.82 -5.14 3.32
CA GLU A 29 4.33 -4.36 2.19
C GLU A 29 2.90 -3.90 2.44
N VAL A 30 2.57 -2.73 1.90
CA VAL A 30 1.23 -2.17 1.98
C VAL A 30 0.67 -2.09 0.57
N GLU A 31 -0.55 -2.60 0.41
CA GLU A 31 -1.24 -2.56 -0.87
C GLU A 31 -2.52 -1.75 -0.74
N TYR A 32 -2.82 -1.03 -1.79
CA TYR A 32 -4.07 -0.29 -1.89
C TYR A 32 -4.89 -0.86 -3.04
N TRP A 33 -6.13 -1.19 -2.75
CA TRP A 33 -7.04 -1.84 -3.69
C TRP A 33 -8.33 -1.05 -3.81
N THR A 34 -8.95 -1.11 -4.99
CA THR A 34 -10.30 -0.60 -5.15
C THR A 34 -11.29 -1.52 -4.43
N SER A 35 -12.47 -0.99 -4.11
CA SER A 35 -13.52 -1.81 -3.50
C SER A 35 -14.01 -2.93 -4.43
N SER A 36 -13.75 -2.82 -5.72
CA SER A 36 -14.09 -3.86 -6.70
C SER A 36 -12.99 -4.90 -6.89
N GLY A 37 -11.84 -4.77 -6.21
CA GLY A 37 -10.83 -5.79 -6.19
C GLY A 37 -9.65 -5.59 -7.14
N PHE A 38 -9.41 -4.37 -7.61
CA PHE A 38 -8.26 -4.08 -8.46
C PHE A 38 -7.16 -3.41 -7.65
N LEU A 39 -5.92 -3.85 -7.87
CA LEU A 39 -4.75 -3.28 -7.20
C LEU A 39 -4.47 -1.89 -7.76
N ILE A 40 -4.36 -0.91 -6.87
CA ILE A 40 -4.03 0.47 -7.23
C ILE A 40 -2.53 0.69 -7.14
N ALA A 41 -1.93 0.31 -6.01
CA ALA A 41 -0.51 0.58 -5.73
C ALA A 41 -0.01 -0.35 -4.65
N ARG A 42 1.31 -0.54 -4.62
CA ARG A 42 2.00 -1.36 -3.62
C ARG A 42 3.25 -0.61 -3.17
N PHE A 43 3.45 -0.57 -1.86
CA PHE A 43 4.59 0.13 -1.26
C PHE A 43 5.24 -0.74 -0.19
N ASP A 44 6.55 -0.55 0.01
CA ASP A 44 7.18 -0.98 1.25
C ASP A 44 6.56 -0.18 2.39
N ILE A 45 6.47 -0.77 3.59
CA ILE A 45 5.85 -0.09 4.73
C ILE A 45 6.51 1.26 5.02
N ASN A 46 7.80 1.36 4.77
CA ASN A 46 8.54 2.61 5.02
C ASN A 46 8.24 3.68 3.98
N ASP A 47 7.66 3.30 2.84
CA ASP A 47 7.31 4.21 1.76
C ASP A 47 5.81 4.46 1.68
N ASP A 48 5.04 3.91 2.61
CA ASP A 48 3.60 4.07 2.65
C ASP A 48 3.24 5.55 2.83
N PRO A 49 2.55 6.16 1.88
CA PRO A 49 2.21 7.59 1.97
C PRO A 49 1.33 7.91 3.16
N MET A 50 0.52 6.97 3.62
CA MET A 50 -0.31 7.19 4.80
C MET A 50 0.52 7.28 6.08
N MET A 51 1.67 6.60 6.12
CA MET A 51 2.58 6.65 7.25
C MET A 51 3.48 7.88 7.20
N LYS A 52 3.92 8.26 6.01
CA LYS A 52 4.86 9.38 5.85
C LYS A 52 4.25 10.74 6.16
N HIS A 53 2.95 10.86 6.02
CA HIS A 53 2.26 12.14 6.21
C HIS A 53 1.59 12.28 7.57
N ARG A 54 1.98 11.45 8.50
CA ARG A 54 1.48 11.57 9.86
C ARG A 54 2.07 12.80 10.54
N PRO A 55 1.23 13.58 11.21
CA PRO A 55 1.72 14.72 11.99
C PRO A 55 2.52 14.29 13.21
#